data_9d19c8a03755119d4e686652573f9b81
#
_entry.id   9d19c8a03755119d4e686652573f9b81
#
_cell.length_a   1.000
_cell.length_b   1.000
_cell.length_c   1.000
_cell.angle_alpha   90.00
_cell.angle_beta   90.00
_cell.angle_gamma   90.00
#
_symmetry.space_group_name_H-M   'P 1'
#
loop_
_entity.id
_entity.type
_entity.pdbx_description
1 polymer ?
#
loop_
_entity_poly.entity_id
_entity_poly.type
_entity_poly.pdbx_seq_one_letter_code
_entity_poly.pdbx_strand_id
1 'polypeptide(L)'
;MEKKDCARRVFADDRFVSLTGIEIVSVGNNEACCTLTLDDRHRNARGAAMGGVLFTLADFCAAVAANSDRLDKTEAEGTPSLHWVSLDSNIHFLAPATDGVLTARCTPLKQGRTTALYQTIIESPGNGKQVAIVETTMIHV
;
A
#
# COMPACT_ATOMS: atom_id res chain seq x y z
N MET A 1 -10.45 -0.68 19.01
CA MET A 1 -9.99 -1.45 17.82
C MET A 1 -8.74 -0.81 17.28
N GLU A 2 -7.71 -1.59 17.03
CA GLU A 2 -6.49 -1.08 16.43
C GLU A 2 -6.75 -0.64 14.97
N LYS A 3 -6.00 0.39 14.51
CA LYS A 3 -6.12 0.88 13.13
C LYS A 3 -5.94 -0.23 12.11
N LYS A 4 -5.00 -1.13 12.35
CA LYS A 4 -4.74 -2.28 11.48
C LYS A 4 -5.97 -3.16 11.30
N ASP A 5 -6.67 -3.48 12.36
CA ASP A 5 -7.85 -4.34 12.31
C ASP A 5 -9.02 -3.64 11.63
N CYS A 6 -9.19 -2.35 11.90
CA CYS A 6 -10.15 -1.53 11.20
C CYS A 6 -9.84 -1.47 9.69
N ALA A 7 -8.57 -1.25 9.34
CA ALA A 7 -8.14 -1.21 7.94
C ALA A 7 -8.45 -2.54 7.22
N ARG A 8 -8.12 -3.66 7.83
CA ARG A 8 -8.40 -4.98 7.24
C ARG A 8 -9.88 -5.16 6.95
N ARG A 9 -10.74 -4.69 7.84
CA ARG A 9 -12.18 -4.75 7.66
C ARG A 9 -12.66 -3.81 6.54
N VAL A 10 -12.20 -2.56 6.55
CA VAL A 10 -12.63 -1.54 5.59
C VAL A 10 -12.21 -1.91 4.16
N PHE A 11 -11.01 -2.42 4.00
CA PHE A 11 -10.45 -2.77 2.70
C PHE A 11 -10.69 -4.24 2.30
N ALA A 12 -11.51 -4.98 3.07
CA ALA A 12 -11.80 -6.38 2.76
C ALA A 12 -12.50 -6.56 1.40
N ASP A 13 -13.24 -5.56 0.95
CA ASP A 13 -13.93 -5.59 -0.33
C ASP A 13 -13.08 -5.11 -1.52
N ASP A 14 -11.83 -4.79 -1.28
CA ASP A 14 -10.89 -4.50 -2.37
C ASP A 14 -10.49 -5.82 -3.04
N ARG A 15 -11.26 -6.20 -4.04
CA ARG A 15 -11.18 -7.52 -4.68
C ARG A 15 -9.85 -7.76 -5.37
N PHE A 16 -9.31 -6.74 -6.01
CA PHE A 16 -8.04 -6.87 -6.71
C PHE A 16 -6.88 -7.07 -5.74
N VAL A 17 -6.90 -6.37 -4.63
CA VAL A 17 -5.91 -6.53 -3.55
C VAL A 17 -5.97 -7.94 -2.97
N SER A 18 -7.18 -8.44 -2.72
CA SER A 18 -7.39 -9.81 -2.23
C SER A 18 -6.87 -10.85 -3.23
N LEU A 19 -7.14 -10.64 -4.52
CA LEU A 19 -6.65 -11.51 -5.58
C LEU A 19 -5.12 -11.54 -5.64
N THR A 20 -4.50 -10.39 -5.44
CA THR A 20 -3.04 -10.26 -5.46
C THR A 20 -2.39 -10.87 -4.21
N GLY A 21 -3.09 -10.85 -3.07
CA GLY A 21 -2.60 -11.41 -1.82
C GLY A 21 -1.86 -10.41 -0.93
N ILE A 22 -2.10 -9.12 -1.13
CA ILE A 22 -1.48 -8.07 -0.32
C ILE A 22 -2.09 -8.07 1.08
N GLU A 23 -1.24 -7.93 2.09
CA GLU A 23 -1.66 -7.90 3.49
C GLU A 23 -1.24 -6.59 4.16
N ILE A 24 -2.12 -6.06 5.02
CA ILE A 24 -1.82 -4.90 5.86
C ILE A 24 -1.11 -5.40 7.12
N VAL A 25 0.10 -4.90 7.38
CA VAL A 25 0.90 -5.27 8.55
C VAL A 25 0.72 -4.29 9.69
N SER A 26 0.78 -3.00 9.38
CA SER A 26 0.62 -1.95 10.39
C SER A 26 0.07 -0.67 9.78
N VAL A 27 -0.58 0.13 10.62
CA VAL A 27 -1.13 1.43 10.24
C VAL A 27 -0.82 2.42 11.35
N GLY A 28 -0.16 3.51 11.00
CA GLY A 28 0.11 4.63 11.91
C GLY A 28 -0.63 5.89 11.47
N ASN A 29 -0.17 7.05 11.95
CA ASN A 29 -0.72 8.34 11.52
C ASN A 29 -0.14 8.70 10.16
N ASN A 30 -0.97 8.64 9.12
CA ASN A 30 -0.58 8.87 7.73
C ASN A 30 0.55 7.93 7.26
N GLU A 31 0.64 6.76 7.87
CA GLU A 31 1.66 5.77 7.54
C GLU A 31 1.03 4.39 7.46
N ALA A 32 1.58 3.54 6.61
CA ALA A 32 1.17 2.15 6.53
C ALA A 32 2.33 1.26 6.09
N CYS A 33 2.24 0.01 6.48
CA CYS A 33 3.13 -1.04 6.02
C CYS A 33 2.28 -2.19 5.50
N CYS A 34 2.54 -2.61 4.27
CA CYS A 34 1.88 -3.74 3.64
C CYS A 34 2.92 -4.72 3.12
N THR A 35 2.55 -5.99 3.02
CA THR A 35 3.42 -7.03 2.52
C THR A 35 2.77 -7.83 1.41
N LEU A 36 3.61 -8.44 0.57
CA LEU A 36 3.19 -9.35 -0.47
C LEU A 36 4.17 -10.51 -0.55
N THR A 37 3.68 -11.72 -0.34
CA THR A 37 4.47 -12.92 -0.57
C THR A 37 4.40 -13.27 -2.04
N LEU A 38 5.55 -13.25 -2.72
CA LEU A 38 5.61 -13.55 -4.15
C LEU A 38 5.39 -15.02 -4.44
N ASP A 39 4.58 -15.30 -5.44
CA ASP A 39 4.40 -16.63 -6.00
C ASP A 39 4.27 -16.55 -7.53
N ASP A 40 3.97 -17.67 -8.18
CA ASP A 40 3.97 -17.74 -9.64
C ASP A 40 3.00 -16.80 -10.34
N ARG A 41 1.87 -16.48 -9.70
CA ARG A 41 0.86 -15.56 -10.28
C ARG A 41 1.36 -14.11 -10.41
N HIS A 42 2.43 -13.75 -9.71
CA HIS A 42 2.98 -12.40 -9.70
C HIS A 42 4.09 -12.19 -10.72
N ARG A 43 4.55 -13.27 -11.38
CA ARG A 43 5.77 -13.25 -12.20
C ARG A 43 5.52 -12.78 -13.63
N ASN A 44 6.48 -12.02 -14.13
CA ASN A 44 6.55 -11.67 -15.54
C ASN A 44 7.30 -12.76 -16.34
N ALA A 45 7.48 -12.54 -17.63
CA ALA A 45 8.15 -13.50 -18.50
C ALA A 45 9.63 -13.77 -18.13
N ARG A 46 10.23 -12.91 -17.33
CA ARG A 46 11.62 -13.06 -16.85
C ARG A 46 11.68 -13.75 -15.48
N GLY A 47 10.54 -14.12 -14.90
CA GLY A 47 10.47 -14.77 -13.60
C GLY A 47 10.54 -13.81 -12.40
N ALA A 48 10.50 -12.52 -12.64
CA ALA A 48 10.48 -11.51 -11.57
C ALA A 48 9.06 -10.96 -11.35
N ALA A 49 8.83 -10.31 -10.23
CA ALA A 49 7.56 -9.65 -9.97
C ALA A 49 7.24 -8.65 -11.07
N MET A 50 6.04 -8.76 -11.63
CA MET A 50 5.58 -7.83 -12.65
C MET A 50 5.49 -6.41 -12.09
N GLY A 51 5.86 -5.41 -12.89
CA GLY A 51 5.79 -4.02 -12.45
C GLY A 51 4.41 -3.59 -11.97
N GLY A 52 3.35 -4.10 -12.61
CA GLY A 52 1.97 -3.84 -12.18
C GLY A 52 1.66 -4.37 -10.79
N VAL A 53 2.28 -5.47 -10.38
CA VAL A 53 2.13 -6.01 -9.02
C VAL A 53 2.78 -5.08 -8.01
N LEU A 54 3.98 -4.61 -8.28
CA LEU A 54 4.68 -3.65 -7.41
C LEU A 54 3.89 -2.34 -7.32
N PHE A 55 3.35 -1.89 -8.45
CA PHE A 55 2.53 -0.70 -8.49
C PHE A 55 1.26 -0.85 -7.64
N THR A 56 0.58 -2.00 -7.75
CA THR A 56 -0.62 -2.31 -6.95
C THR A 56 -0.32 -2.32 -5.46
N LEU A 57 0.80 -2.95 -5.07
CA LEU A 57 1.23 -2.99 -3.67
C LEU A 57 1.42 -1.58 -3.12
N ALA A 58 2.10 -0.72 -3.86
CA ALA A 58 2.35 0.66 -3.45
C ALA A 58 1.06 1.49 -3.43
N ASP A 59 0.21 1.36 -4.44
CA ASP A 59 -1.05 2.09 -4.53
C ASP A 59 -1.97 1.76 -3.35
N PHE A 60 -2.09 0.48 -3.04
CA PHE A 60 -2.87 0.04 -1.89
C PHE A 60 -2.31 0.56 -0.57
N CYS A 61 -1.00 0.45 -0.38
CA CYS A 61 -0.33 0.92 0.83
C CYS A 61 -0.55 2.43 1.03
N ALA A 62 -0.49 3.21 -0.05
CA ALA A 62 -0.76 4.64 -0.02
C ALA A 62 -2.22 4.95 0.34
N ALA A 63 -3.17 4.17 -0.19
CA ALA A 63 -4.59 4.34 0.15
C ALA A 63 -4.84 4.11 1.63
N VAL A 64 -4.22 3.08 2.21
CA VAL A 64 -4.33 2.79 3.64
C VAL A 64 -3.70 3.92 4.46
N ALA A 65 -2.51 4.36 4.10
CA ALA A 65 -1.79 5.43 4.80
C ALA A 65 -2.57 6.75 4.78
N ALA A 66 -3.05 7.16 3.61
CA ALA A 66 -3.75 8.42 3.44
C ALA A 66 -5.09 8.48 4.19
N ASN A 67 -5.75 7.33 4.34
CA ASN A 67 -7.04 7.24 5.03
C ASN A 67 -6.91 6.79 6.49
N SER A 68 -5.70 6.77 7.05
CA SER A 68 -5.44 6.23 8.37
C SER A 68 -6.18 6.93 9.50
N ASP A 69 -6.51 8.20 9.34
CA ASP A 69 -7.30 8.96 10.30
C ASP A 69 -8.74 8.44 10.44
N ARG A 70 -9.22 7.70 9.46
CA ARG A 70 -10.56 7.11 9.44
C ARG A 70 -10.60 5.72 10.05
N LEU A 71 -9.46 5.15 10.38
CA LEU A 71 -9.31 3.75 10.75
C LEU A 71 -9.27 3.52 12.27
N ASP A 72 -9.82 4.46 13.04
CA ASP A 72 -9.94 4.34 14.50
C ASP A 72 -11.34 3.91 14.97
N LYS A 73 -12.27 3.75 14.02
CA LYS A 73 -13.67 3.51 14.37
C LYS A 73 -13.92 2.07 14.81
N THR A 74 -14.80 1.94 15.81
CA THR A 74 -15.29 0.64 16.25
C THR A 74 -16.35 0.10 15.28
N GLU A 75 -16.68 -1.18 15.39
CA GLU A 75 -17.77 -1.76 14.61
C GLU A 75 -19.11 -1.08 14.86
N ALA A 76 -19.35 -0.65 16.09
CA ALA A 76 -20.59 0.05 16.46
C ALA A 76 -20.74 1.40 15.73
N GLU A 77 -19.65 2.02 15.32
CA GLU A 77 -19.65 3.28 14.57
C GLU A 77 -19.85 3.09 13.07
N GLY A 78 -19.91 1.81 12.61
CA GLY A 78 -20.09 1.46 11.22
C GLY A 78 -18.79 1.51 10.41
N THR A 79 -18.91 1.28 9.10
CA THR A 79 -17.76 1.33 8.18
C THR A 79 -17.40 2.79 7.90
N PRO A 80 -16.15 3.21 8.14
CA PRO A 80 -15.75 4.58 7.86
C PRO A 80 -15.74 4.86 6.35
N SER A 81 -16.06 6.10 6.00
CA SER A 81 -15.91 6.58 4.63
C SER A 81 -14.45 6.90 4.36
N LEU A 82 -13.98 6.51 3.19
CA LEU A 82 -12.63 6.85 2.73
C LEU A 82 -12.71 8.16 1.95
N HIS A 83 -11.83 9.09 2.27
CA HIS A 83 -11.87 10.45 1.72
C HIS A 83 -10.68 10.79 0.83
N TRP A 84 -9.67 9.94 0.80
CA TRP A 84 -8.50 10.15 -0.02
C TRP A 84 -8.42 9.07 -1.11
N VAL A 85 -8.25 9.51 -2.34
CA VAL A 85 -8.04 8.63 -3.50
C VAL A 85 -6.81 9.07 -4.25
N SER A 86 -6.21 8.16 -5.01
CA SER A 86 -5.03 8.47 -5.82
C SER A 86 -5.42 9.35 -6.99
N LEU A 87 -4.72 10.46 -7.17
CA LEU A 87 -4.84 11.34 -8.34
C LEU A 87 -3.86 10.93 -9.43
N ASP A 88 -2.61 10.70 -9.06
CA ASP A 88 -1.59 10.17 -9.94
C ASP A 88 -0.51 9.47 -9.13
N SER A 89 0.30 8.67 -9.82
CA SER A 89 1.44 7.98 -9.23
C SER A 89 2.56 7.86 -10.24
N ASN A 90 3.78 7.88 -9.72
CA ASN A 90 5.00 7.67 -10.50
C ASN A 90 5.84 6.61 -9.79
N ILE A 91 6.29 5.60 -10.52
CA ILE A 91 7.09 4.51 -9.99
C ILE A 91 8.45 4.43 -10.66
N HIS A 92 9.49 4.20 -9.84
CA HIS A 92 10.83 3.87 -10.29
C HIS A 92 11.11 2.43 -9.90
N PHE A 93 11.34 1.57 -10.90
CA PHE A 93 11.74 0.18 -10.69
C PHE A 93 13.26 0.14 -10.56
N LEU A 94 13.77 -0.26 -9.39
CA LEU A 94 15.19 -0.16 -9.05
C LEU A 94 15.92 -1.49 -9.15
N ALA A 95 15.22 -2.59 -8.86
CA ALA A 95 15.80 -3.93 -8.87
C ALA A 95 14.72 -4.98 -9.09
N PRO A 96 15.05 -6.13 -9.72
CA PRO A 96 14.11 -7.23 -9.82
C PRO A 96 13.86 -7.86 -8.46
N ALA A 97 12.63 -8.30 -8.22
CA ALA A 97 12.25 -9.08 -7.05
C ALA A 97 11.76 -10.44 -7.52
N THR A 98 12.38 -11.51 -7.05
CA THR A 98 12.11 -12.87 -7.55
C THR A 98 11.41 -13.75 -6.54
N ASP A 99 11.69 -13.62 -5.26
CA ASP A 99 11.17 -14.49 -4.22
C ASP A 99 10.96 -13.77 -2.90
N GLY A 100 10.20 -14.40 -2.02
CA GLY A 100 10.03 -13.99 -0.64
C GLY A 100 8.95 -12.95 -0.43
N VAL A 101 9.00 -12.29 0.71
CA VAL A 101 8.01 -11.31 1.14
C VAL A 101 8.51 -9.90 0.85
N LEU A 102 7.82 -9.21 -0.05
CA LEU A 102 8.08 -7.80 -0.29
C LEU A 102 7.40 -6.97 0.79
N THR A 103 8.09 -5.93 1.26
CA THR A 103 7.55 -5.00 2.25
C THR A 103 7.42 -3.62 1.64
N ALA A 104 6.23 -3.06 1.66
CA ALA A 104 5.95 -1.69 1.25
C ALA A 104 5.73 -0.82 2.48
N ARG A 105 6.45 0.30 2.55
CA ARG A 105 6.31 1.29 3.62
C ARG A 105 5.95 2.62 3.01
N CYS A 106 4.79 3.15 3.40
CA CYS A 106 4.28 4.41 2.89
C CYS A 106 4.30 5.48 3.97
N THR A 107 4.89 6.63 3.64
CA THR A 107 4.96 7.78 4.53
C THR A 107 4.63 9.07 3.77
N PRO A 108 4.11 10.12 4.44
CA PRO A 108 3.82 11.37 3.76
C PRO A 108 5.09 12.17 3.50
N LEU A 109 5.21 12.72 2.30
CA LEU A 109 6.20 13.74 1.97
C LEU A 109 5.65 15.14 2.23
N LYS A 110 4.36 15.33 1.93
CA LYS A 110 3.66 16.56 2.21
C LYS A 110 2.17 16.26 2.42
N GLN A 111 1.65 16.68 3.55
CA GLN A 111 0.24 16.53 3.89
C GLN A 111 -0.44 17.88 3.74
N GLY A 112 -1.25 18.05 2.68
CA GLY A 112 -2.07 19.22 2.46
C GLY A 112 -3.52 18.98 2.83
N ARG A 113 -4.35 20.01 2.71
CA ARG A 113 -5.78 19.93 3.02
C ARG A 113 -6.58 19.23 1.92
N THR A 114 -6.27 19.51 0.66
CA THR A 114 -6.98 18.96 -0.50
C THR A 114 -6.15 17.95 -1.27
N THR A 115 -4.85 18.07 -1.24
CA THR A 115 -3.92 17.12 -1.85
C THR A 115 -2.81 16.76 -0.86
N ALA A 116 -2.24 15.59 -1.04
CA ALA A 116 -1.11 15.14 -0.25
C ALA A 116 -0.18 14.32 -1.14
N LEU A 117 1.12 14.37 -0.86
CA LEU A 117 2.11 13.58 -1.58
C LEU A 117 2.68 12.53 -0.62
N TYR A 118 2.59 11.27 -1.02
CA TYR A 118 3.11 10.13 -0.27
C TYR A 118 4.22 9.44 -1.03
N GLN A 119 5.14 8.85 -0.27
CA GLN A 119 6.18 8.01 -0.84
C GLN A 119 6.04 6.59 -0.29
N THR A 120 6.09 5.61 -1.19
CA THR A 120 6.12 4.20 -0.81
C THR A 120 7.43 3.61 -1.29
N ILE A 121 8.15 2.97 -0.37
CA ILE A 121 9.38 2.24 -0.69
C ILE A 121 9.07 0.76 -0.55
N ILE A 122 9.37 -0.01 -1.61
CA ILE A 122 9.22 -1.47 -1.62
C ILE A 122 10.61 -2.09 -1.49
N GLU A 123 10.76 -2.97 -0.51
CA GLU A 123 12.04 -3.62 -0.20
C GLU A 123 11.94 -5.13 -0.33
N SER A 124 13.04 -5.75 -0.75
CA SER A 124 13.21 -7.21 -0.77
C SER A 124 13.48 -7.72 0.65
N PRO A 125 13.13 -8.99 0.92
CA PRO A 125 13.41 -9.59 2.21
C PRO A 125 14.92 -9.76 2.45
N GLY A 126 15.30 -9.74 3.72
CA GLY A 126 16.63 -10.07 4.21
C GLY A 126 17.65 -8.95 4.15
N ASN A 127 17.92 -8.39 2.99
CA ASN A 127 18.98 -7.38 2.81
C ASN A 127 18.48 -5.94 2.76
N GLY A 128 17.17 -5.72 2.81
CA GLY A 128 16.58 -4.37 2.72
C GLY A 128 16.79 -3.68 1.37
N LYS A 129 17.10 -4.45 0.31
CA LYS A 129 17.33 -3.88 -1.01
C LYS A 129 16.06 -3.25 -1.55
N GLN A 130 16.15 -1.99 -1.97
CA GLN A 130 15.01 -1.30 -2.55
C GLN A 130 14.70 -1.84 -3.96
N VAL A 131 13.47 -2.28 -4.13
CA VAL A 131 12.95 -2.84 -5.37
C VAL A 131 12.28 -1.76 -6.21
N ALA A 132 11.54 -0.88 -5.55
CA ALA A 132 10.84 0.22 -6.21
C ALA A 132 10.62 1.37 -5.25
N ILE A 133 10.51 2.57 -5.80
CA ILE A 133 10.08 3.78 -5.09
C ILE A 133 8.91 4.35 -5.86
N VAL A 134 7.82 4.65 -5.14
CA VAL A 134 6.58 5.16 -5.74
C VAL A 134 6.19 6.44 -5.03
N GLU A 135 5.96 7.49 -5.82
CA GLU A 135 5.35 8.72 -5.30
C GLU A 135 3.91 8.78 -5.77
N THR A 136 3.00 9.02 -4.83
CA THR A 136 1.56 9.07 -5.11
C THR A 136 0.99 10.38 -4.60
N THR A 137 0.34 11.12 -5.51
CA THR A 137 -0.47 12.26 -5.12
C THR A 137 -1.86 11.78 -4.79
N MET A 138 -2.30 12.05 -3.57
CA MET A 138 -3.65 11.74 -3.10
C MET A 138 -4.49 13.01 -3.14
N ILE A 139 -5.77 12.87 -3.44
CA ILE A 139 -6.72 13.98 -3.43
C ILE A 139 -7.87 13.66 -2.48
N HIS A 140 -8.27 14.68 -1.72
CA HIS A 140 -9.43 14.57 -0.82
C HIS A 140 -10.72 14.71 -1.62
N VAL A 141 -11.61 13.76 -1.47
CA VAL A 141 -12.92 13.73 -2.14
C VAL A 141 -14.08 13.78 -1.16
#